data_dd0f2dda73d136c00dddc75bf82f0296
#
_entry.id   dd0f2dda73d136c00dddc75bf82f0296
#
_cell.length_a   1.000
_cell.length_b   1.000
_cell.length_c   1.000
_cell.angle_alpha   90.00
_cell.angle_beta   90.00
_cell.angle_gamma   90.00
#
_symmetry.space_group_name_H-M   'P 1'
#
loop_
_entity.id
_entity.type
_entity.pdbx_description
1 polymer ?
#
loop_
_entity_poly.entity_id
_entity_poly.type
_entity_poly.pdbx_seq_one_letter_code
_entity_poly.pdbx_strand_id
1 'polypeptide(L)'
;MNKTKIGIFLSLLLLIGLTSCGEKKSNSKLVLNEVLIDNQSNFQDDYGLHSAWIEIFNKSFGSADLAACLLKVSSQPGDTVTYFIPKGDILTLVKPRQHALFWADGEPNRGTFHTSFKLNPETANWIGLFDSGRKLLDQIVVPAGVLGPNQSYARVSDGAAEWEVKGGSGDKYVTPSTNTVSYTHLRAHETLSDL
;
A
#
# COMPACT_ATOMS: atom_id res chain seq x y z
N MET A 1 -26.93 50.83 53.84
CA MET A 1 -27.76 49.99 52.93
C MET A 1 -26.94 49.66 51.70
N ASN A 2 -26.14 48.57 51.73
CA ASN A 2 -25.29 48.13 50.67
C ASN A 2 -25.91 46.91 49.97
N LYS A 3 -26.26 47.09 48.73
CA LYS A 3 -26.72 45.98 47.86
C LYS A 3 -25.54 45.29 47.21
N THR A 4 -25.25 44.07 47.61
CA THR A 4 -24.27 43.18 47.05
C THR A 4 -24.81 42.60 45.72
N LYS A 5 -24.11 42.85 44.60
CA LYS A 5 -24.45 42.26 43.32
C LYS A 5 -23.70 40.92 43.20
N ILE A 6 -24.44 39.85 43.14
CA ILE A 6 -23.96 38.49 42.86
C ILE A 6 -23.79 38.38 41.34
N GLY A 7 -22.53 38.28 40.91
CA GLY A 7 -22.19 37.99 39.51
C GLY A 7 -22.26 36.49 39.27
N ILE A 8 -23.14 36.09 38.36
CA ILE A 8 -23.23 34.72 37.88
C ILE A 8 -22.16 34.52 36.81
N PHE A 9 -21.13 33.77 37.15
CA PHE A 9 -20.15 33.27 36.15
C PHE A 9 -20.78 32.11 35.39
N LEU A 10 -21.17 32.36 34.12
CA LEU A 10 -21.62 31.33 33.20
C LEU A 10 -20.39 30.67 32.59
N SER A 11 -20.00 29.52 33.14
CA SER A 11 -18.95 28.68 32.58
C SER A 11 -19.43 28.03 31.30
N LEU A 12 -18.98 28.54 30.18
CA LEU A 12 -19.22 27.95 28.85
C LEU A 12 -18.29 26.74 28.69
N LEU A 13 -18.81 25.55 28.96
CA LEU A 13 -18.13 24.28 28.73
C LEU A 13 -18.08 24.01 27.22
N LEU A 14 -16.92 24.30 26.61
CA LEU A 14 -16.66 24.01 25.19
C LEU A 14 -16.50 22.50 25.04
N LEU A 15 -17.55 21.81 24.60
CA LEU A 15 -17.53 20.40 24.22
C LEU A 15 -16.76 20.28 22.92
N ILE A 16 -15.45 19.97 22.99
CA ILE A 16 -14.66 19.56 21.81
C ILE A 16 -15.15 18.16 21.46
N GLY A 17 -16.06 18.08 20.52
CA GLY A 17 -16.46 16.84 19.90
C GLY A 17 -15.27 16.25 19.13
N LEU A 18 -14.64 15.23 19.68
CA LEU A 18 -13.74 14.35 18.96
C LEU A 18 -14.58 13.63 17.91
N THR A 19 -14.63 14.18 16.69
CA THR A 19 -15.11 13.43 15.54
C THR A 19 -14.09 12.34 15.28
N SER A 20 -14.30 11.18 15.87
CA SER A 20 -13.67 9.94 15.44
C SER A 20 -14.04 9.76 13.97
N CYS A 21 -13.09 10.04 13.11
CA CYS A 21 -13.17 9.69 11.69
C CYS A 21 -13.07 8.17 11.62
N GLY A 22 -14.21 7.49 11.76
CA GLY A 22 -14.29 6.05 11.58
C GLY A 22 -13.83 5.72 10.18
N GLU A 23 -12.70 5.02 10.04
CA GLU A 23 -12.24 4.50 8.77
C GLU A 23 -13.37 3.68 8.15
N LYS A 24 -13.89 4.14 7.03
CA LYS A 24 -14.86 3.38 6.24
C LYS A 24 -14.18 2.10 5.78
N LYS A 25 -14.53 0.99 6.41
CA LYS A 25 -14.09 -0.34 6.00
C LYS A 25 -14.34 -0.51 4.50
N SER A 26 -13.26 -0.59 3.71
CA SER A 26 -13.37 -0.75 2.26
C SER A 26 -14.07 -2.07 1.95
N ASN A 27 -15.20 -2.01 1.22
CA ASN A 27 -15.88 -3.20 0.68
C ASN A 27 -15.25 -3.69 -0.63
N SER A 28 -14.10 -3.13 -1.00
CA SER A 28 -13.37 -3.53 -2.19
C SER A 28 -12.89 -4.97 -2.08
N LYS A 29 -12.85 -5.66 -3.22
CA LYS A 29 -12.23 -6.98 -3.35
C LYS A 29 -10.71 -6.89 -3.29
N LEU A 30 -10.14 -5.85 -3.88
CA LEU A 30 -8.71 -5.56 -3.94
C LEU A 30 -8.36 -4.52 -2.89
N VAL A 31 -7.32 -4.78 -2.12
CA VAL A 31 -6.81 -3.88 -1.08
C VAL A 31 -5.29 -3.81 -1.13
N LEU A 32 -4.72 -2.68 -0.74
CA LEU A 32 -3.30 -2.57 -0.43
C LEU A 32 -3.01 -3.45 0.80
N ASN A 33 -1.98 -4.26 0.76
CA ASN A 33 -1.69 -5.24 1.82
C ASN A 33 -0.37 -4.99 2.52
N GLU A 34 0.68 -4.65 1.77
CA GLU A 34 2.01 -4.41 2.30
C GLU A 34 2.78 -3.44 1.41
N VAL A 35 3.67 -2.64 2.00
CA VAL A 35 4.53 -1.69 1.30
C VAL A 35 5.92 -1.72 1.91
N LEU A 36 6.94 -1.91 1.08
CA LEU A 36 8.35 -1.76 1.46
C LEU A 36 8.96 -0.62 0.65
N ILE A 37 9.53 0.39 1.35
CA ILE A 37 10.02 1.61 0.70
C ILE A 37 11.54 1.56 0.53
N ASP A 38 12.28 1.32 1.60
CA ASP A 38 13.75 1.25 1.58
C ASP A 38 14.23 -0.20 1.49
N ASN A 39 14.26 -0.72 0.27
CA ASN A 39 14.70 -2.09 -0.03
C ASN A 39 16.20 -2.10 -0.32
N GLN A 40 17.01 -2.44 0.66
CA GLN A 40 18.47 -2.48 0.51
C GLN A 40 19.01 -3.89 0.23
N SER A 41 18.36 -4.93 0.77
CA SER A 41 18.84 -6.31 0.65
C SER A 41 17.71 -7.34 0.74
N ASN A 42 16.48 -6.89 0.56
CA ASN A 42 15.30 -7.75 0.61
C ASN A 42 15.02 -8.37 -0.76
N PHE A 43 13.76 -8.63 -1.04
CA PHE A 43 13.30 -9.25 -2.26
C PHE A 43 13.72 -8.46 -3.52
N GLN A 44 14.22 -9.14 -4.54
CA GLN A 44 14.68 -8.57 -5.80
C GLN A 44 13.62 -8.72 -6.89
N ASP A 45 13.62 -7.79 -7.83
CA ASP A 45 12.85 -7.89 -9.07
C ASP A 45 13.52 -8.87 -10.08
N ASP A 46 12.90 -9.06 -11.23
CA ASP A 46 13.37 -9.94 -12.30
C ASP A 46 14.72 -9.48 -12.89
N TYR A 47 15.12 -8.25 -12.62
CA TYR A 47 16.40 -7.68 -13.04
C TYR A 47 17.48 -7.77 -11.96
N GLY A 48 17.17 -8.42 -10.83
CA GLY A 48 18.08 -8.54 -9.67
C GLY A 48 18.24 -7.24 -8.88
N LEU A 49 17.31 -6.31 -8.99
CA LEU A 49 17.37 -5.02 -8.31
C LEU A 49 16.50 -5.02 -7.04
N HIS A 50 16.99 -4.35 -6.02
CA HIS A 50 16.25 -4.10 -4.78
C HIS A 50 15.43 -2.81 -4.93
N SER A 51 14.26 -2.91 -5.53
CA SER A 51 13.35 -1.78 -5.69
C SER A 51 12.31 -1.76 -4.57
N ALA A 52 11.79 -0.58 -4.25
CA ALA A 52 10.60 -0.45 -3.41
C ALA A 52 9.42 -1.21 -4.05
N TRP A 53 8.50 -1.71 -3.24
CA TRP A 53 7.36 -2.45 -3.78
C TRP A 53 6.07 -2.22 -2.99
N ILE A 54 4.96 -2.49 -3.67
CA ILE A 54 3.59 -2.42 -3.15
C ILE A 54 2.90 -3.73 -3.44
N GLU A 55 2.35 -4.37 -2.41
CA GLU A 55 1.56 -5.57 -2.54
C GLU A 55 0.07 -5.27 -2.49
N ILE A 56 -0.68 -5.84 -3.42
CA ILE A 56 -2.14 -5.78 -3.47
C ILE A 56 -2.70 -7.17 -3.23
N PHE A 57 -3.69 -7.29 -2.35
CA PHE A 57 -4.34 -8.54 -2.00
C PHE A 57 -5.78 -8.59 -2.51
N ASN A 58 -6.15 -9.72 -3.12
CA ASN A 58 -7.54 -10.04 -3.44
C ASN A 58 -8.20 -10.76 -2.25
N LYS A 59 -8.90 -10.02 -1.40
CA LYS A 59 -9.57 -10.57 -0.22
C LYS A 59 -10.86 -11.33 -0.51
N SER A 60 -11.29 -11.40 -1.76
CA SER A 60 -12.53 -12.08 -2.16
C SER A 60 -12.33 -13.56 -2.48
N PHE A 61 -13.45 -14.28 -2.62
CA PHE A 61 -13.46 -15.68 -3.07
C PHE A 61 -13.60 -15.84 -4.59
N GLY A 62 -13.64 -14.75 -5.35
CA GLY A 62 -13.60 -14.70 -6.80
C GLY A 62 -12.35 -14.01 -7.30
N SER A 63 -11.98 -14.23 -8.56
CA SER A 63 -10.90 -13.49 -9.19
C SER A 63 -11.26 -12.00 -9.31
N ALA A 64 -10.26 -11.13 -9.24
CA ALA A 64 -10.38 -9.69 -9.41
C ALA A 64 -9.31 -9.20 -10.37
N ASP A 65 -9.70 -8.36 -11.34
CA ASP A 65 -8.78 -7.88 -12.37
C ASP A 65 -8.24 -6.50 -12.01
N LEU A 66 -6.93 -6.37 -12.03
CA LEU A 66 -6.21 -5.11 -11.86
C LEU A 66 -6.05 -4.34 -13.18
N ALA A 67 -6.39 -4.96 -14.33
CA ALA A 67 -6.28 -4.29 -15.63
C ALA A 67 -7.08 -2.98 -15.65
N ALA A 68 -6.45 -1.90 -16.12
CA ALA A 68 -6.97 -0.54 -16.11
C ALA A 68 -7.26 0.08 -14.73
N CYS A 69 -6.95 -0.59 -13.63
CA CYS A 69 -6.89 0.03 -12.31
C CYS A 69 -5.74 1.05 -12.25
N LEU A 70 -5.76 1.91 -11.25
CA LEU A 70 -4.74 2.94 -11.08
C LEU A 70 -4.09 2.81 -9.70
N LEU A 71 -2.78 2.87 -9.68
CA LEU A 71 -2.00 3.17 -8.49
C LEU A 71 -1.62 4.66 -8.52
N LYS A 72 -1.91 5.37 -7.46
CA LYS A 72 -1.50 6.76 -7.28
C LYS A 72 -0.66 6.90 -6.04
N VAL A 73 0.39 7.70 -6.14
CA VAL A 73 1.27 8.01 -5.01
C VAL A 73 1.49 9.51 -4.92
N SER A 74 1.68 9.98 -3.69
CA SER A 74 2.10 11.35 -3.41
C SER A 74 3.03 11.33 -2.21
N SER A 75 4.18 11.95 -2.36
CA SER A 75 5.17 12.15 -1.28
C SER A 75 5.18 13.58 -0.77
N GLN A 76 4.53 14.52 -1.49
CA GLN A 76 4.41 15.92 -1.13
C GLN A 76 3.04 16.47 -1.59
N PRO A 77 2.48 17.49 -0.91
CA PRO A 77 1.24 18.12 -1.34
C PRO A 77 1.33 18.62 -2.79
N GLY A 78 0.40 18.17 -3.64
CA GLY A 78 0.33 18.56 -5.05
C GLY A 78 1.18 17.71 -6.00
N ASP A 79 2.01 16.81 -5.49
CA ASP A 79 2.85 15.91 -6.28
C ASP A 79 2.22 14.50 -6.31
N THR A 80 1.21 14.33 -7.16
CA THR A 80 0.55 13.03 -7.33
C THR A 80 0.93 12.41 -8.65
N VAL A 81 1.64 11.29 -8.60
CA VAL A 81 1.95 10.47 -9.77
C VAL A 81 0.92 9.35 -9.91
N THR A 82 0.47 9.10 -11.14
CA THR A 82 -0.51 8.05 -11.44
C THR A 82 0.11 7.03 -12.37
N TYR A 83 0.06 5.78 -11.97
CA TYR A 83 0.35 4.63 -12.83
C TYR A 83 -0.94 3.95 -13.25
N PHE A 84 -1.15 3.82 -14.55
CA PHE A 84 -2.26 3.09 -15.15
C PHE A 84 -1.80 1.65 -15.40
N ILE A 85 -2.39 0.69 -14.72
CA ILE A 85 -2.06 -0.72 -14.91
C ILE A 85 -2.51 -1.14 -16.32
N PRO A 86 -1.60 -1.63 -17.18
CA PRO A 86 -1.91 -1.97 -18.56
C PRO A 86 -3.01 -3.02 -18.67
N LYS A 87 -3.72 -2.99 -19.80
CA LYS A 87 -4.66 -4.04 -20.18
C LYS A 87 -3.95 -5.10 -21.02
N GLY A 88 -4.48 -6.32 -21.00
CA GLY A 88 -4.02 -7.39 -21.89
C GLY A 88 -2.99 -8.34 -21.28
N ASP A 89 -2.49 -8.04 -20.08
CA ASP A 89 -1.67 -8.97 -19.33
C ASP A 89 -2.55 -9.87 -18.46
N ILE A 90 -2.50 -11.18 -18.70
CA ILE A 90 -3.30 -12.16 -17.96
C ILE A 90 -2.95 -12.22 -16.48
N LEU A 91 -1.74 -11.80 -16.11
CA LEU A 91 -1.27 -11.79 -14.72
C LEU A 91 -1.92 -10.71 -13.87
N THR A 92 -2.60 -9.73 -14.49
CA THR A 92 -3.44 -8.76 -13.76
C THR A 92 -4.68 -9.38 -13.14
N LEU A 93 -5.09 -10.58 -13.58
CA LEU A 93 -6.19 -11.32 -13.00
C LEU A 93 -5.76 -12.02 -11.72
N VAL A 94 -5.90 -11.33 -10.59
CA VAL A 94 -5.53 -11.84 -9.27
C VAL A 94 -6.56 -12.87 -8.81
N LYS A 95 -6.11 -14.12 -8.61
CA LYS A 95 -6.97 -15.23 -8.15
C LYS A 95 -7.51 -14.96 -6.73
N PRO A 96 -8.54 -15.70 -6.29
CA PRO A 96 -9.07 -15.59 -4.93
C PRO A 96 -7.98 -15.76 -3.88
N ARG A 97 -7.93 -14.86 -2.90
CA ARG A 97 -6.99 -14.92 -1.78
C ARG A 97 -5.51 -14.91 -2.19
N GLN A 98 -5.19 -14.34 -3.34
CA GLN A 98 -3.82 -14.18 -3.83
C GLN A 98 -3.41 -12.70 -3.90
N HIS A 99 -2.12 -12.48 -4.09
CA HIS A 99 -1.47 -11.19 -4.11
C HIS A 99 -0.95 -10.86 -5.51
N ALA A 100 -0.77 -9.56 -5.75
CA ALA A 100 -0.03 -9.03 -6.89
C ALA A 100 0.98 -8.02 -6.36
N LEU A 101 2.24 -8.13 -6.78
CA LEU A 101 3.34 -7.26 -6.38
C LEU A 101 3.64 -6.27 -7.49
N PHE A 102 3.77 -4.99 -7.12
CA PHE A 102 4.18 -3.91 -8.02
C PHE A 102 5.49 -3.29 -7.54
N TRP A 103 6.47 -3.21 -8.43
CA TRP A 103 7.75 -2.56 -8.20
C TRP A 103 7.61 -1.06 -8.40
N ALA A 104 7.91 -0.29 -7.37
CA ALA A 104 7.90 1.17 -7.42
C ALA A 104 9.29 1.70 -7.81
N ASP A 105 9.74 1.33 -9.02
CA ASP A 105 11.09 1.55 -9.52
C ASP A 105 11.20 2.70 -10.55
N GLY A 106 10.06 3.22 -11.01
CA GLY A 106 10.01 4.28 -12.02
C GLY A 106 10.28 3.80 -13.44
N GLU A 107 10.23 2.48 -13.70
CA GLU A 107 10.63 1.86 -14.97
C GLU A 107 9.49 1.07 -15.62
N PRO A 108 8.40 1.72 -16.05
CA PRO A 108 7.21 1.04 -16.56
C PRO A 108 7.46 0.25 -17.85
N ASN A 109 8.58 0.51 -18.54
CA ASN A 109 8.97 -0.24 -19.72
C ASN A 109 9.47 -1.66 -19.43
N ARG A 110 9.74 -1.99 -18.14
CA ARG A 110 10.16 -3.32 -17.72
C ARG A 110 9.01 -4.32 -17.64
N GLY A 111 7.77 -3.84 -17.62
CA GLY A 111 6.59 -4.72 -17.62
C GLY A 111 5.43 -4.15 -16.82
N THR A 112 4.31 -4.86 -16.86
CA THR A 112 3.03 -4.46 -16.21
C THR A 112 3.16 -4.20 -14.71
N PHE A 113 4.08 -4.86 -14.04
CA PHE A 113 4.25 -4.76 -12.58
C PHE A 113 5.36 -3.79 -12.15
N HIS A 114 5.96 -3.05 -13.09
CA HIS A 114 6.91 -1.98 -12.85
C HIS A 114 6.21 -0.63 -13.02
N THR A 115 6.14 0.16 -11.96
CA THR A 115 5.37 1.41 -11.98
C THR A 115 6.18 2.58 -12.52
N SER A 116 5.49 3.65 -12.92
CA SER A 116 6.12 4.90 -13.40
C SER A 116 6.57 5.82 -12.28
N PHE A 117 6.52 5.39 -11.02
CA PHE A 117 6.88 6.20 -9.86
C PHE A 117 7.84 5.45 -8.93
N LYS A 118 8.47 6.21 -8.03
CA LYS A 118 9.25 5.71 -6.90
C LYS A 118 8.59 6.14 -5.59
N LEU A 119 8.82 5.38 -4.53
CA LEU A 119 8.48 5.77 -3.17
C LEU A 119 9.69 6.47 -2.54
N ASN A 120 9.43 7.45 -1.67
CA ASN A 120 10.49 8.23 -1.02
C ASN A 120 10.62 7.82 0.46
N PRO A 121 11.76 7.25 0.89
CA PRO A 121 11.96 6.84 2.28
C PRO A 121 12.02 8.02 3.27
N GLU A 122 12.36 9.22 2.79
CA GLU A 122 12.56 10.41 3.63
C GLU A 122 11.25 11.14 3.97
N THR A 123 10.16 10.84 3.26
CA THR A 123 8.89 11.55 3.42
C THR A 123 7.74 10.58 3.69
N ALA A 124 6.61 11.11 4.16
CA ALA A 124 5.39 10.34 4.16
C ALA A 124 4.96 10.00 2.73
N ASN A 125 4.50 8.78 2.50
CA ASN A 125 3.98 8.35 1.20
C ASN A 125 2.50 8.04 1.32
N TRP A 126 1.66 8.80 0.63
CA TRP A 126 0.29 8.41 0.40
C TRP A 126 0.21 7.50 -0.83
N ILE A 127 -0.48 6.37 -0.71
CA ILE A 127 -0.66 5.39 -1.77
C ILE A 127 -2.16 5.12 -1.88
N GLY A 128 -2.71 5.24 -3.08
CA GLY A 128 -4.12 4.96 -3.37
C GLY A 128 -4.27 3.96 -4.51
N LEU A 129 -5.14 2.97 -4.30
CA LEU A 129 -5.58 2.02 -5.32
C LEU A 129 -6.98 2.43 -5.79
N PHE A 130 -7.16 2.57 -7.11
CA PHE A 130 -8.43 2.95 -7.73
C PHE A 130 -8.85 1.92 -8.77
N ASP A 131 -10.15 1.72 -8.96
CA ASP A 131 -10.65 0.90 -10.05
C ASP A 131 -10.54 1.60 -11.42
N SER A 132 -10.89 0.88 -12.48
CA SER A 132 -10.89 1.40 -13.86
C SER A 132 -11.87 2.57 -14.07
N GLY A 133 -12.87 2.72 -13.20
CA GLY A 133 -13.81 3.86 -13.16
C GLY A 133 -13.29 5.03 -12.31
N ARG A 134 -12.05 4.97 -11.82
CA ARG A 134 -11.41 5.98 -10.95
C ARG A 134 -12.02 6.10 -9.56
N LYS A 135 -12.78 5.11 -9.11
CA LYS A 135 -13.29 5.04 -7.74
C LYS A 135 -12.18 4.50 -6.84
N LEU A 136 -11.97 5.17 -5.70
CA LEU A 136 -11.04 4.71 -4.68
C LEU A 136 -11.48 3.35 -4.12
N LEU A 137 -10.61 2.37 -4.22
CA LEU A 137 -10.79 1.04 -3.65
C LEU A 137 -10.19 0.95 -2.25
N ASP A 138 -8.95 1.43 -2.11
CA ASP A 138 -8.21 1.42 -0.85
C ASP A 138 -7.10 2.47 -0.85
N GLN A 139 -6.64 2.87 0.33
CA GLN A 139 -5.54 3.81 0.48
C GLN A 139 -4.81 3.63 1.81
N ILE A 140 -3.54 4.05 1.83
CA ILE A 140 -2.70 4.09 3.02
C ILE A 140 -1.79 5.31 2.99
N VAL A 141 -1.45 5.82 4.16
CA VAL A 141 -0.32 6.73 4.35
C VAL A 141 0.74 5.98 5.15
N VAL A 142 1.92 5.81 4.57
CA VAL A 142 3.10 5.36 5.30
C VAL A 142 3.78 6.60 5.85
N PRO A 143 3.81 6.83 7.19
CA PRO A 143 4.41 8.04 7.76
C PRO A 143 5.91 8.10 7.53
N ALA A 144 6.48 9.31 7.46
CA ALA A 144 7.92 9.49 7.41
C ALA A 144 8.60 8.91 8.65
N GLY A 145 9.74 8.24 8.46
CA GLY A 145 10.57 7.74 9.55
C GLY A 145 9.98 6.58 10.35
N VAL A 146 8.84 6.02 9.93
CA VAL A 146 8.25 4.85 10.60
C VAL A 146 8.94 3.55 10.22
N LEU A 147 9.54 3.49 9.03
CA LEU A 147 10.26 2.33 8.50
C LEU A 147 11.76 2.60 8.49
N GLY A 148 12.52 1.62 8.97
CA GLY A 148 13.95 1.51 8.69
C GLY A 148 14.22 0.71 7.41
N PRO A 149 15.50 0.57 7.04
CA PRO A 149 15.89 -0.24 5.89
C PRO A 149 15.35 -1.67 5.97
N ASN A 150 14.83 -2.17 4.86
CA ASN A 150 14.26 -3.51 4.73
C ASN A 150 13.06 -3.79 5.65
N GLN A 151 12.44 -2.78 6.22
CA GLN A 151 11.18 -2.89 6.94
C GLN A 151 10.00 -2.57 6.03
N SER A 152 8.89 -3.27 6.21
CA SER A 152 7.64 -3.00 5.51
C SER A 152 6.57 -2.44 6.45
N TYR A 153 5.61 -1.74 5.88
CA TYR A 153 4.36 -1.38 6.51
C TYR A 153 3.27 -2.29 5.95
N ALA A 154 2.75 -3.17 6.77
CA ALA A 154 1.89 -4.24 6.32
C ALA A 154 0.63 -4.34 7.19
N ARG A 155 -0.44 -4.91 6.62
CA ARG A 155 -1.59 -5.30 7.43
C ARG A 155 -1.19 -6.41 8.39
N VAL A 156 -1.75 -6.41 9.60
CA VAL A 156 -1.47 -7.45 10.64
C VAL A 156 -1.78 -8.87 10.15
N SER A 157 -2.72 -8.99 9.24
CA SER A 157 -2.99 -10.18 8.41
C SER A 157 -3.62 -9.74 7.10
N ASP A 158 -3.62 -10.61 6.10
CA ASP A 158 -4.13 -10.32 4.76
C ASP A 158 -5.52 -9.69 4.76
N GLY A 159 -5.60 -8.46 4.27
CA GLY A 159 -6.85 -7.70 4.16
C GLY A 159 -7.44 -7.23 5.49
N ALA A 160 -6.72 -7.35 6.61
CA ALA A 160 -7.12 -6.77 7.91
C ALA A 160 -7.22 -5.24 7.84
N ALA A 161 -7.85 -4.63 8.82
CA ALA A 161 -7.95 -3.16 8.87
C ALA A 161 -6.67 -2.53 9.44
N GLU A 162 -6.07 -3.19 10.41
CA GLU A 162 -4.92 -2.71 11.17
C GLU A 162 -3.62 -2.92 10.40
N TRP A 163 -2.68 -1.99 10.61
CA TRP A 163 -1.35 -1.99 10.00
C TRP A 163 -0.26 -2.04 11.07
N GLU A 164 0.85 -2.68 10.76
CA GLU A 164 2.02 -2.79 11.62
C GLU A 164 3.31 -2.68 10.81
N VAL A 165 4.41 -2.39 11.49
CA VAL A 165 5.77 -2.50 10.92
C VAL A 165 6.22 -3.94 11.01
N LYS A 166 6.63 -4.54 9.89
CA LYS A 166 7.24 -5.87 9.82
C LYS A 166 8.72 -5.77 9.48
N GLY A 167 9.47 -6.78 9.89
CA GLY A 167 10.92 -6.80 9.76
C GLY A 167 11.61 -6.05 10.89
N GLY A 168 12.90 -6.31 11.05
CA GLY A 168 13.73 -5.74 12.12
C GLY A 168 14.98 -6.58 12.36
N SER A 169 15.74 -6.25 13.40
CA SER A 169 16.98 -6.98 13.73
C SER A 169 16.66 -8.42 14.16
N GLY A 170 16.86 -9.36 13.27
CA GLY A 170 16.60 -10.79 13.49
C GLY A 170 15.75 -11.44 12.42
N ASP A 171 14.84 -10.72 11.81
CA ASP A 171 14.07 -11.19 10.66
C ASP A 171 14.88 -10.92 9.40
N LYS A 172 15.41 -11.98 8.80
CA LYS A 172 16.31 -11.86 7.65
C LYS A 172 15.67 -11.22 6.43
N TYR A 173 14.38 -11.36 6.27
CA TYR A 173 13.66 -10.83 5.11
C TYR A 173 12.20 -10.58 5.49
N VAL A 174 11.70 -9.40 5.18
CA VAL A 174 10.28 -9.20 4.95
C VAL A 174 10.04 -9.67 3.53
N THR A 175 9.32 -10.74 3.38
CA THR A 175 8.87 -11.19 2.07
C THR A 175 7.47 -10.68 1.85
N PRO A 176 7.12 -10.25 0.62
CA PRO A 176 5.73 -10.06 0.27
C PRO A 176 4.98 -11.31 0.68
N SER A 177 3.86 -11.18 1.34
CA SER A 177 3.09 -12.24 2.02
C SER A 177 3.44 -13.66 1.60
N THR A 178 4.20 -14.34 2.42
CA THR A 178 4.87 -15.60 2.11
C THR A 178 3.93 -16.76 1.79
N ASN A 179 2.63 -16.56 1.92
CA ASN A 179 1.64 -17.62 1.72
C ASN A 179 1.10 -17.70 0.29
N THR A 180 1.59 -16.91 -0.65
CA THR A 180 1.04 -16.98 -1.98
C THR A 180 2.09 -16.84 -3.04
N VAL A 181 2.14 -17.86 -3.78
CA VAL A 181 2.81 -18.05 -5.05
C VAL A 181 2.32 -17.04 -6.10
N SER A 182 2.53 -15.76 -5.86
CA SER A 182 2.53 -14.75 -6.92
C SER A 182 3.85 -14.77 -7.71
N TYR A 183 4.68 -15.73 -7.41
CA TYR A 183 5.94 -16.02 -8.09
C TYR A 183 5.78 -16.71 -9.45
N THR A 184 4.57 -16.91 -9.95
CA THR A 184 4.38 -17.62 -11.21
C THR A 184 4.93 -16.87 -12.42
N HIS A 185 5.08 -15.56 -12.35
CA HIS A 185 5.74 -14.81 -13.44
C HIS A 185 7.26 -14.71 -13.27
N LEU A 186 7.79 -14.82 -12.05
CA LEU A 186 9.23 -14.82 -11.79
C LEU A 186 9.90 -16.15 -12.18
N ARG A 187 9.16 -17.27 -12.14
CA ARG A 187 9.71 -18.59 -12.51
C ARG A 187 9.52 -19.01 -13.95
N ALA A 188 8.74 -18.30 -14.73
CA ALA A 188 8.57 -18.63 -16.15
C ALA A 188 9.86 -18.45 -16.96
N HIS A 189 10.83 -17.69 -16.47
CA HIS A 189 12.13 -17.51 -17.10
C HIS A 189 13.20 -18.54 -16.68
N GLU A 190 13.06 -19.20 -15.54
CA GLU A 190 14.04 -20.18 -15.07
C GLU A 190 13.89 -21.57 -15.71
N THR A 191 12.73 -21.88 -16.29
CA THR A 191 12.48 -23.21 -16.89
C THR A 191 12.90 -23.35 -18.35
N LEU A 192 13.36 -22.30 -19.01
CA LEU A 192 13.80 -22.33 -20.41
C LEU A 192 15.32 -22.42 -20.59
N SER A 193 16.11 -22.36 -19.51
CA SER A 193 17.56 -22.46 -19.57
C SER A 193 18.14 -23.86 -19.27
N ASP A 194 17.30 -24.84 -18.93
CA ASP A 194 17.72 -26.20 -18.55
C ASP A 194 17.26 -27.31 -19.54
N LEU A 195 17.04 -26.95 -20.82
CA LEU A 195 16.80 -27.92 -21.90
C LEU A 195 17.84 -27.83 -23.02
#